data_14b67bd52c08504e300aebaeccd9d0c2
#
_entry.id   14b67bd52c08504e300aebaeccd9d0c2
#
_cell.length_a   1.000
_cell.length_b   1.000
_cell.length_c   1.000
_cell.angle_alpha   90.00
_cell.angle_beta   90.00
_cell.angle_gamma   90.00
#
_symmetry.space_group_name_H-M   'P 1'
#
loop_
_entity.id
_entity.type
_entity.pdbx_description
1 polymer ?
#
loop_
_entity_poly.entity_id
_entity_poly.type
_entity_poly.pdbx_seq_one_letter_code
_entity_poly.pdbx_strand_id
1 'polypeptide(L)'
;EEAKQMIGRTPGNIVAIRPMKDGVIADFDITEKMLRHFINKVSPKGFTSPRIVVGYPSGVTEVEKRAIEGATKSAGARDAYLMEEPFAAAIGAGLPVNEPTGSMIVDIGGGTTEVAIISLGGIVTCKSLRVAGDEFDQSIIAFVKKQYSLMIGERTAENIKMELGSVYEQDDDDMSMEIKIGRASCRERVF
;
A
#
# COMPACT_ATOMS: atom_id res chain seq x y z
N GLU A 1 -3.13 -10.95 4.44
CA GLU A 1 -2.84 -10.94 5.88
C GLU A 1 -1.85 -12.04 6.27
N GLU A 2 -2.14 -13.34 6.03
CA GLU A 2 -1.26 -14.44 6.43
C GLU A 2 0.15 -14.32 5.83
N ALA A 3 0.27 -14.04 4.53
CA ALA A 3 1.56 -13.85 3.87
C ALA A 3 2.36 -12.69 4.47
N LYS A 4 1.70 -11.59 4.86
CA LYS A 4 2.33 -10.45 5.54
C LYS A 4 2.88 -10.86 6.91
N GLN A 5 2.18 -11.73 7.62
CA GLN A 5 2.64 -12.26 8.91
C GLN A 5 3.83 -13.21 8.78
N MET A 6 4.01 -13.79 7.61
CA MET A 6 5.10 -14.74 7.31
C MET A 6 6.40 -14.07 6.89
N ILE A 7 6.40 -12.79 6.53
CA ILE A 7 7.62 -12.06 6.13
C ILE A 7 8.69 -12.18 7.23
N GLY A 8 9.86 -12.67 6.85
CA GLY A 8 10.99 -12.88 7.78
C GLY A 8 10.84 -14.07 8.77
N ARG A 9 9.77 -14.87 8.65
CA ARG A 9 9.50 -16.01 9.55
C ARG A 9 9.24 -17.32 8.83
N THR A 10 9.39 -17.35 7.50
CA THR A 10 9.15 -18.56 6.70
C THR A 10 10.30 -19.54 6.81
N PRO A 11 10.03 -20.87 6.87
CA PRO A 11 11.06 -21.88 6.69
C PRO A 11 11.68 -21.79 5.29
N GLY A 12 12.90 -22.29 5.11
CA GLY A 12 13.70 -22.07 3.90
C GLY A 12 13.11 -22.50 2.55
N ASN A 13 12.04 -23.28 2.57
CA ASN A 13 11.29 -23.73 1.38
C ASN A 13 10.04 -22.87 1.07
N ILE A 14 9.72 -21.88 1.89
CA ILE A 14 8.60 -20.98 1.70
C ILE A 14 9.12 -19.55 1.65
N VAL A 15 8.78 -18.80 0.62
CA VAL A 15 9.19 -17.41 0.44
C VAL A 15 7.95 -16.53 0.35
N ALA A 16 7.87 -15.52 1.21
CA ALA A 16 6.88 -14.46 1.08
C ALA A 16 7.37 -13.44 0.05
N ILE A 17 6.62 -13.27 -1.03
CA ILE A 17 6.98 -12.40 -2.15
C ILE A 17 6.05 -11.20 -2.17
N ARG A 18 6.61 -10.00 -2.39
CA ARG A 18 5.84 -8.79 -2.74
C ARG A 18 5.85 -8.66 -4.26
N PRO A 19 4.77 -9.01 -4.97
CA PRO A 19 4.75 -9.01 -6.44
C PRO A 19 4.66 -7.60 -7.03
N MET A 20 4.30 -6.63 -6.20
CA MET A 20 4.25 -5.21 -6.54
C MET A 20 5.16 -4.42 -5.60
N LYS A 21 5.87 -3.45 -6.14
CA LYS A 21 6.73 -2.54 -5.38
C LYS A 21 6.59 -1.13 -5.94
N ASP A 22 6.48 -0.14 -5.05
CA ASP A 22 6.37 1.29 -5.40
C ASP A 22 5.26 1.56 -6.44
N GLY A 23 4.13 0.85 -6.32
CA GLY A 23 2.99 0.96 -7.23
C GLY A 23 3.17 0.29 -8.60
N VAL A 24 4.28 -0.43 -8.83
CA VAL A 24 4.60 -1.07 -10.12
C VAL A 24 4.63 -2.60 -9.98
N ILE A 25 4.27 -3.31 -11.07
CA ILE A 25 4.39 -4.76 -11.14
C ILE A 25 5.88 -5.13 -11.21
N ALA A 26 6.38 -5.78 -10.17
CA ALA A 26 7.74 -6.32 -10.11
C ALA A 26 7.82 -7.74 -10.67
N ASP A 27 6.75 -8.53 -10.51
CA ASP A 27 6.63 -9.90 -11.01
C ASP A 27 5.22 -10.10 -11.60
N PHE A 28 5.17 -10.27 -12.93
CA PHE A 28 3.91 -10.38 -13.66
C PHE A 28 3.15 -11.66 -13.31
N ASP A 29 3.84 -12.80 -13.28
CA ASP A 29 3.20 -14.11 -13.07
C ASP A 29 2.62 -14.24 -11.66
N ILE A 30 3.33 -13.69 -10.67
CA ILE A 30 2.87 -13.70 -9.28
C ILE A 30 1.74 -12.69 -9.09
N THR A 31 1.82 -11.52 -9.74
CA THR A 31 0.74 -10.53 -9.73
C THR A 31 -0.54 -11.09 -10.37
N GLU A 32 -0.43 -11.78 -11.52
CA GLU A 32 -1.58 -12.44 -12.16
C GLU A 32 -2.22 -13.46 -11.21
N LYS A 33 -1.43 -14.33 -10.57
CA LYS A 33 -1.93 -15.33 -9.62
C LYS A 33 -2.61 -14.67 -8.41
N MET A 34 -2.05 -13.58 -7.90
CA MET A 34 -2.63 -12.82 -6.80
C MET A 34 -3.97 -12.19 -7.22
N LEU A 35 -4.03 -11.52 -8.36
CA LEU A 35 -5.27 -10.94 -8.91
C LEU A 35 -6.33 -12.02 -9.14
N ARG A 36 -5.96 -13.15 -9.73
CA ARG A 36 -6.86 -14.30 -9.93
C ARG A 36 -7.43 -14.82 -8.62
N HIS A 37 -6.61 -14.89 -7.58
CA HIS A 37 -7.08 -15.29 -6.24
C HIS A 37 -8.12 -14.31 -5.70
N PHE A 38 -7.88 -13.00 -5.79
CA PHE A 38 -8.82 -11.98 -5.31
C PHE A 38 -10.10 -11.95 -6.13
N ILE A 39 -10.00 -12.02 -7.47
CA ILE A 39 -11.16 -12.08 -8.35
C ILE A 39 -12.05 -13.27 -8.01
N ASN A 40 -11.45 -14.46 -7.86
CA ASN A 40 -12.19 -15.68 -7.51
C ASN A 40 -12.82 -15.63 -6.12
N LYS A 41 -12.23 -14.87 -5.19
CA LYS A 41 -12.75 -14.72 -3.82
C LYS A 41 -14.00 -13.82 -3.77
N VAL A 42 -14.08 -12.81 -4.61
CA VAL A 42 -15.16 -11.81 -4.60
C VAL A 42 -16.17 -12.01 -5.72
N SER A 43 -15.79 -12.71 -6.79
CA SER A 43 -16.67 -12.98 -7.93
C SER A 43 -17.58 -14.16 -7.64
N PRO A 44 -18.89 -14.06 -7.86
CA PRO A 44 -19.79 -15.21 -7.77
C PRO A 44 -19.34 -16.29 -8.76
N LYS A 45 -19.36 -17.54 -8.34
CA LYS A 45 -19.13 -18.68 -9.23
C LYS A 45 -20.26 -18.74 -10.26
N GLY A 46 -20.01 -18.25 -11.47
CA GLY A 46 -20.97 -18.19 -12.55
C GLY A 46 -20.31 -18.26 -13.92
N PHE A 47 -21.13 -18.32 -14.97
CA PHE A 47 -20.68 -18.46 -16.36
C PHE A 47 -20.10 -17.18 -16.98
N THR A 48 -20.13 -16.04 -16.28
CA THR A 48 -19.68 -14.75 -16.81
C THR A 48 -18.46 -14.23 -16.08
N SER A 49 -17.41 -13.88 -16.83
CA SER A 49 -16.25 -13.18 -16.29
C SER A 49 -16.61 -11.75 -15.87
N PRO A 50 -16.11 -11.26 -14.72
CA PRO A 50 -16.44 -9.93 -14.22
C PRO A 50 -15.77 -8.81 -15.03
N ARG A 51 -16.37 -7.61 -15.00
CA ARG A 51 -15.68 -6.36 -15.33
C ARG A 51 -14.97 -5.84 -14.11
N ILE A 52 -13.73 -5.42 -14.27
CA ILE A 52 -12.86 -5.03 -13.14
C ILE A 52 -12.33 -3.63 -13.38
N VAL A 53 -12.43 -2.77 -12.37
CA VAL A 53 -11.74 -1.50 -12.30
C VAL A 53 -10.48 -1.70 -11.48
N VAL A 54 -9.33 -1.25 -12.00
CA VAL A 54 -8.03 -1.36 -11.34
C VAL A 54 -7.47 0.04 -11.17
N GLY A 55 -7.14 0.39 -9.93
CA GLY A 55 -6.39 1.60 -9.61
C GLY A 55 -4.93 1.46 -10.03
N TYR A 56 -4.34 2.56 -10.47
CA TYR A 56 -2.91 2.67 -10.75
C TYR A 56 -2.38 4.05 -10.35
N PRO A 57 -1.11 4.16 -9.89
CA PRO A 57 -0.50 5.44 -9.55
C PRO A 57 -0.34 6.35 -10.76
N SER A 58 -0.48 7.67 -10.58
CA SER A 58 -0.44 8.65 -11.67
C SER A 58 0.89 8.71 -12.44
N GLY A 59 1.99 8.21 -11.85
CA GLY A 59 3.32 8.19 -12.49
C GLY A 59 3.62 6.99 -13.38
N VAL A 60 2.63 6.13 -13.67
CA VAL A 60 2.80 4.88 -14.42
C VAL A 60 2.88 5.13 -15.92
N THR A 61 3.85 4.48 -16.58
CA THR A 61 4.06 4.55 -18.03
C THR A 61 2.98 3.79 -18.80
N GLU A 62 2.82 4.08 -20.09
CA GLU A 62 1.86 3.37 -20.97
C GLU A 62 2.17 1.86 -21.09
N VAL A 63 3.45 1.47 -20.96
CA VAL A 63 3.85 0.06 -20.95
C VAL A 63 3.37 -0.63 -19.68
N GLU A 64 3.53 0.01 -18.54
CA GLU A 64 3.06 -0.49 -17.25
C GLU A 64 1.53 -0.56 -17.18
N LYS A 65 0.82 0.43 -17.73
CA LYS A 65 -0.65 0.38 -17.86
C LYS A 65 -1.10 -0.84 -18.65
N ARG A 66 -0.47 -1.11 -19.79
CA ARG A 66 -0.75 -2.32 -20.60
C ARG A 66 -0.45 -3.60 -19.84
N ALA A 67 0.61 -3.61 -19.03
CA ALA A 67 0.94 -4.76 -18.19
C ALA A 67 -0.14 -5.01 -17.12
N ILE A 68 -0.64 -3.95 -16.46
CA ILE A 68 -1.72 -4.04 -15.48
C ILE A 68 -3.00 -4.56 -16.15
N GLU A 69 -3.37 -4.00 -17.30
CA GLU A 69 -4.55 -4.43 -18.07
C GLU A 69 -4.42 -5.92 -18.48
N GLY A 70 -3.26 -6.30 -19.02
CA GLY A 70 -2.96 -7.67 -19.43
C GLY A 70 -3.03 -8.64 -18.27
N ALA A 71 -2.39 -8.34 -17.13
CA ALA A 71 -2.42 -9.17 -15.93
C ALA A 71 -3.86 -9.35 -15.40
N THR A 72 -4.66 -8.28 -15.42
CA THR A 72 -6.05 -8.32 -14.97
C THR A 72 -6.93 -9.19 -15.87
N LYS A 73 -6.78 -9.07 -17.19
CA LYS A 73 -7.50 -9.92 -18.15
C LYS A 73 -7.07 -11.39 -18.06
N SER A 74 -5.77 -11.66 -17.95
CA SER A 74 -5.22 -13.02 -17.75
C SER A 74 -5.67 -13.64 -16.44
N ALA A 75 -5.90 -12.82 -15.42
CA ALA A 75 -6.42 -13.26 -14.12
C ALA A 75 -7.90 -13.67 -14.17
N GLY A 76 -8.63 -13.38 -15.26
CA GLY A 76 -10.01 -13.82 -15.48
C GLY A 76 -11.04 -12.70 -15.63
N ALA A 77 -10.62 -11.45 -15.72
CA ALA A 77 -11.51 -10.34 -16.03
C ALA A 77 -11.97 -10.40 -17.50
N ARG A 78 -13.26 -10.12 -17.77
CA ARG A 78 -13.78 -9.92 -19.12
C ARG A 78 -13.26 -8.61 -19.69
N ASP A 79 -13.37 -7.54 -18.91
CA ASP A 79 -12.92 -6.20 -19.25
C ASP A 79 -12.16 -5.64 -18.06
N ALA A 80 -11.05 -4.95 -18.31
CA ALA A 80 -10.26 -4.23 -17.30
C ALA A 80 -10.33 -2.73 -17.62
N TYR A 81 -10.79 -1.95 -16.65
CA TYR A 81 -10.84 -0.49 -16.73
C TYR A 81 -9.77 0.06 -15.78
N LEU A 82 -8.88 0.87 -16.32
CA LEU A 82 -7.83 1.50 -15.53
C LEU A 82 -8.29 2.87 -15.03
N MET A 83 -8.06 3.15 -13.76
CA MET A 83 -8.39 4.42 -13.12
C MET A 83 -7.22 4.90 -12.27
N GLU A 84 -6.88 6.17 -12.35
CA GLU A 84 -5.84 6.74 -11.48
C GLU A 84 -6.29 6.71 -10.01
N GLU A 85 -5.40 6.23 -9.12
CA GLU A 85 -5.70 6.05 -7.69
C GLU A 85 -6.22 7.33 -7.01
N PRO A 86 -5.61 8.53 -7.21
CA PRO A 86 -6.14 9.73 -6.58
C PRO A 86 -7.53 10.13 -7.09
N PHE A 87 -7.89 9.82 -8.35
CA PHE A 87 -9.23 10.07 -8.85
C PHE A 87 -10.25 9.12 -8.20
N ALA A 88 -9.90 7.83 -8.09
CA ALA A 88 -10.72 6.85 -7.38
C ALA A 88 -10.90 7.21 -5.90
N ALA A 89 -9.82 7.65 -5.22
CA ALA A 89 -9.86 8.10 -3.83
C ALA A 89 -10.77 9.31 -3.64
N ALA A 90 -10.71 10.28 -4.55
CA ALA A 90 -11.59 11.47 -4.51
C ALA A 90 -13.07 11.10 -4.66
N ILE A 91 -13.41 10.17 -5.55
CA ILE A 91 -14.77 9.64 -5.69
C ILE A 91 -15.19 8.95 -4.37
N GLY A 92 -14.32 8.10 -3.82
CA GLY A 92 -14.58 7.37 -2.58
C GLY A 92 -14.77 8.29 -1.36
N ALA A 93 -14.06 9.41 -1.32
CA ALA A 93 -14.20 10.45 -0.31
C ALA A 93 -15.45 11.35 -0.51
N GLY A 94 -16.20 11.17 -1.61
CA GLY A 94 -17.38 11.98 -1.90
C GLY A 94 -17.07 13.41 -2.33
N LEU A 95 -15.85 13.66 -2.85
CA LEU A 95 -15.50 14.99 -3.36
C LEU A 95 -16.30 15.35 -4.62
N PRO A 96 -16.63 16.62 -4.86
CA PRO A 96 -17.39 17.05 -6.03
C PRO A 96 -16.52 17.08 -7.30
N VAL A 97 -16.05 15.89 -7.72
CA VAL A 97 -15.06 15.72 -8.81
C VAL A 97 -15.53 16.27 -10.16
N ASN A 98 -16.84 16.33 -10.41
CA ASN A 98 -17.43 16.81 -11.66
C ASN A 98 -17.68 18.32 -11.72
N GLU A 99 -17.54 19.00 -10.58
CA GLU A 99 -17.78 20.43 -10.49
C GLU A 99 -16.56 21.24 -10.94
N PRO A 100 -16.72 22.52 -11.32
CA PRO A 100 -15.61 23.40 -11.71
C PRO A 100 -14.77 23.89 -10.51
N THR A 101 -15.07 23.41 -9.33
CA THR A 101 -14.29 23.67 -8.11
C THR A 101 -13.09 22.72 -8.03
N GLY A 102 -11.90 23.25 -7.73
CA GLY A 102 -10.72 22.42 -7.49
C GLY A 102 -10.84 21.67 -6.16
N SER A 103 -10.85 20.33 -6.22
CA SER A 103 -10.77 19.47 -5.04
C SER A 103 -9.37 18.88 -4.94
N MET A 104 -8.74 18.99 -3.76
CA MET A 104 -7.43 18.40 -3.51
C MET A 104 -7.59 17.09 -2.74
N ILE A 105 -6.90 16.05 -3.19
CA ILE A 105 -6.78 14.77 -2.53
C ILE A 105 -5.32 14.44 -2.27
N VAL A 106 -5.05 13.87 -1.09
CA VAL A 106 -3.73 13.32 -0.72
C VAL A 106 -3.96 11.85 -0.38
N ASP A 107 -3.33 10.99 -1.16
CA ASP A 107 -3.37 9.54 -0.97
C ASP A 107 -1.99 9.07 -0.52
N ILE A 108 -1.91 8.46 0.67
CA ILE A 108 -0.66 7.96 1.26
C ILE A 108 -0.77 6.45 1.38
N GLY A 109 -0.16 5.76 0.43
CA GLY A 109 -0.11 4.31 0.38
C GLY A 109 1.05 3.69 1.16
N GLY A 110 1.42 2.46 0.82
CA GLY A 110 2.62 1.80 1.35
C GLY A 110 3.90 2.29 0.67
N GLY A 111 3.91 2.37 -0.67
CA GLY A 111 5.10 2.73 -1.46
C GLY A 111 5.06 4.11 -2.09
N THR A 112 3.88 4.71 -2.26
CA THR A 112 3.70 6.01 -2.94
C THR A 112 2.78 6.94 -2.15
N THR A 113 3.08 8.23 -2.22
CA THR A 113 2.19 9.32 -1.80
C THR A 113 1.82 10.14 -3.02
N GLU A 114 0.53 10.31 -3.26
CA GLU A 114 0.01 11.06 -4.39
C GLU A 114 -0.79 12.27 -3.92
N VAL A 115 -0.49 13.42 -4.52
CA VAL A 115 -1.22 14.66 -4.28
C VAL A 115 -1.80 15.11 -5.61
N ALA A 116 -3.12 15.16 -5.71
CA ALA A 116 -3.81 15.55 -6.93
C ALA A 116 -4.84 16.66 -6.70
N ILE A 117 -5.00 17.51 -7.71
CA ILE A 117 -6.08 18.47 -7.82
C ILE A 117 -7.01 18.00 -8.94
N ILE A 118 -8.28 17.87 -8.62
CA ILE A 118 -9.32 17.33 -9.49
C ILE A 118 -10.38 18.42 -9.72
N SER A 119 -10.81 18.57 -10.97
CA SER A 119 -11.88 19.46 -11.37
C SER A 119 -12.50 19.00 -12.70
N LEU A 120 -13.79 19.23 -12.91
CA LEU A 120 -14.50 18.93 -14.14
C LEU A 120 -14.33 17.48 -14.63
N GLY A 121 -14.30 16.52 -13.72
CA GLY A 121 -14.20 15.10 -14.04
C GLY A 121 -12.81 14.61 -14.44
N GLY A 122 -11.76 15.39 -14.19
CA GLY A 122 -10.38 15.03 -14.53
C GLY A 122 -9.36 15.52 -13.51
N ILE A 123 -8.16 14.93 -13.59
CA ILE A 123 -7.01 15.38 -12.80
C ILE A 123 -6.39 16.59 -13.52
N VAL A 124 -6.40 17.75 -12.84
CA VAL A 124 -5.79 18.99 -13.33
C VAL A 124 -4.27 18.94 -13.18
N THR A 125 -3.81 18.47 -12.03
CA THR A 125 -2.39 18.25 -11.74
C THR A 125 -2.25 17.15 -10.69
N CYS A 126 -1.19 16.38 -10.80
CA CYS A 126 -0.84 15.35 -9.84
C CYS A 126 0.68 15.33 -9.63
N LYS A 127 1.07 15.02 -8.40
CA LYS A 127 2.46 14.75 -8.05
C LYS A 127 2.52 13.46 -7.24
N SER A 128 3.29 12.50 -7.74
CA SER A 128 3.58 11.24 -7.06
C SER A 128 4.97 11.29 -6.44
N LEU A 129 5.09 10.82 -5.20
CA LEU A 129 6.32 10.72 -4.43
C LEU A 129 6.50 9.26 -4.01
N ARG A 130 7.71 8.72 -4.14
CA ARG A 130 8.06 7.37 -3.64
C ARG A 130 8.50 7.42 -2.17
N VAL A 131 7.74 8.14 -1.36
CA VAL A 131 7.92 8.24 0.09
C VAL A 131 6.54 8.02 0.70
N ALA A 132 6.35 6.93 1.44
CA ALA A 132 5.07 6.56 2.03
C ALA A 132 5.27 5.60 3.22
N GLY A 133 4.29 4.79 3.56
CA GLY A 133 4.27 3.96 4.75
C GLY A 133 5.48 3.07 4.94
N ASP A 134 6.01 2.46 3.87
CA ASP A 134 7.18 1.58 3.95
C ASP A 134 8.46 2.37 4.31
N GLU A 135 8.61 3.61 3.80
CA GLU A 135 9.74 4.49 4.14
C GLU A 135 9.67 4.98 5.59
N PHE A 136 8.46 5.21 6.10
CA PHE A 136 8.27 5.54 7.52
C PHE A 136 8.68 4.37 8.40
N ASP A 137 8.34 3.13 8.04
CA ASP A 137 8.75 1.93 8.76
C ASP A 137 10.28 1.77 8.76
N GLN A 138 10.94 2.00 7.63
CA GLN A 138 12.41 1.97 7.54
C GLN A 138 13.07 3.05 8.40
N SER A 139 12.47 4.24 8.44
CA SER A 139 12.95 5.35 9.29
C SER A 139 12.84 5.00 10.78
N ILE A 140 11.76 4.34 11.21
CA ILE A 140 11.57 3.85 12.57
C ILE A 140 12.61 2.78 12.89
N ILE A 141 12.87 1.80 11.99
CA ILE A 141 13.90 0.78 12.17
C ILE A 141 15.27 1.43 12.36
N ALA A 142 15.60 2.42 11.52
CA ALA A 142 16.86 3.13 11.59
C ALA A 142 17.00 3.92 12.90
N PHE A 143 15.92 4.58 13.35
CA PHE A 143 15.88 5.32 14.61
C PHE A 143 16.11 4.39 15.81
N VAL A 144 15.34 3.29 15.90
CA VAL A 144 15.44 2.32 17.00
C VAL A 144 16.85 1.71 17.04
N LYS A 145 17.42 1.37 15.87
CA LYS A 145 18.79 0.87 15.78
C LYS A 145 19.81 1.89 16.30
N LYS A 146 19.65 3.16 15.91
CA LYS A 146 20.59 4.23 16.31
C LYS A 146 20.47 4.59 17.78
N GLN A 147 19.26 4.71 18.30
CA GLN A 147 18.98 5.21 19.63
C GLN A 147 19.13 4.14 20.72
N TYR A 148 18.70 2.91 20.41
CA TYR A 148 18.64 1.82 21.40
C TYR A 148 19.59 0.65 21.08
N SER A 149 20.33 0.70 19.95
CA SER A 149 21.16 -0.40 19.45
C SER A 149 20.40 -1.71 19.24
N LEU A 150 19.12 -1.61 18.91
CA LEU A 150 18.20 -2.73 18.75
C LEU A 150 17.81 -2.92 17.27
N MET A 151 17.72 -4.18 16.87
CA MET A 151 17.25 -4.55 15.53
C MET A 151 15.80 -5.02 15.63
N ILE A 152 14.89 -4.28 15.00
CA ILE A 152 13.48 -4.65 14.87
C ILE A 152 13.14 -5.00 13.42
N GLY A 153 12.11 -5.81 13.21
CA GLY A 153 11.61 -6.13 11.88
C GLY A 153 10.57 -5.12 11.39
N GLU A 154 10.29 -5.12 10.07
CA GLU A 154 9.30 -4.24 9.41
C GLU A 154 7.94 -4.24 10.10
N ARG A 155 7.43 -5.42 10.46
CA ARG A 155 6.14 -5.54 11.15
C ARG A 155 6.13 -4.84 12.52
N THR A 156 7.23 -4.91 13.26
CA THR A 156 7.33 -4.24 14.56
C THR A 156 7.35 -2.72 14.36
N ALA A 157 8.08 -2.24 13.35
CA ALA A 157 8.11 -0.83 13.00
C ALA A 157 6.73 -0.32 12.56
N GLU A 158 6.01 -1.08 11.74
CA GLU A 158 4.64 -0.75 11.35
C GLU A 158 3.70 -0.65 12.56
N ASN A 159 3.80 -1.58 13.51
CA ASN A 159 3.01 -1.51 14.74
C ASN A 159 3.35 -0.27 15.58
N ILE A 160 4.64 0.05 15.73
CA ILE A 160 5.08 1.28 16.40
C ILE A 160 4.49 2.51 15.71
N LYS A 161 4.57 2.58 14.38
CA LYS A 161 3.98 3.66 13.60
C LYS A 161 2.48 3.81 13.85
N MET A 162 1.73 2.71 13.88
CA MET A 162 0.28 2.74 14.05
C MET A 162 -0.14 3.07 15.49
N GLU A 163 0.64 2.63 16.49
CA GLU A 163 0.27 2.78 17.89
C GLU A 163 0.81 4.07 18.51
N LEU A 164 2.03 4.49 18.13
CA LEU A 164 2.70 5.66 18.70
C LEU A 164 2.82 6.84 17.72
N GLY A 165 2.56 6.62 16.41
CA GLY A 165 2.71 7.66 15.40
C GLY A 165 1.68 8.77 15.56
N SER A 166 2.13 10.01 15.68
CA SER A 166 1.28 11.20 15.69
C SER A 166 1.85 12.27 14.77
N VAL A 167 0.99 13.05 14.15
CA VAL A 167 1.36 14.22 13.32
C VAL A 167 1.44 15.49 14.16
N TYR A 168 0.76 15.51 15.30
CA TYR A 168 0.77 16.61 16.25
C TYR A 168 1.37 16.15 17.56
N GLU A 169 2.17 17.01 18.18
CA GLU A 169 2.52 16.86 19.60
C GLU A 169 1.23 16.98 20.40
N GLN A 170 0.85 15.91 21.08
CA GLN A 170 -0.28 15.91 22.01
C GLN A 170 0.28 16.14 23.38
N ASP A 171 -0.27 17.09 24.13
CA ASP A 171 0.20 17.49 25.45
C ASP A 171 0.13 16.37 26.53
N ASP A 172 -0.31 15.17 26.18
CA ASP A 172 -0.71 14.12 27.12
C ASP A 172 0.12 12.83 26.99
N ASP A 173 1.31 12.84 26.36
CA ASP A 173 1.81 11.58 25.84
C ASP A 173 3.18 11.13 26.32
N ASP A 174 3.12 10.42 27.43
CA ASP A 174 4.01 9.29 27.72
C ASP A 174 3.51 7.99 27.02
N MET A 175 3.11 8.05 25.72
CA MET A 175 2.75 6.85 24.98
C MET A 175 4.00 5.98 24.80
N SER A 176 3.98 4.77 25.33
CA SER A 176 5.10 3.83 25.23
C SER A 176 4.61 2.46 24.78
N MET A 177 5.44 1.78 23.99
CA MET A 177 5.17 0.42 23.53
C MET A 177 6.27 -0.53 24.00
N GLU A 178 5.89 -1.67 24.55
CA GLU A 178 6.83 -2.71 24.94
C GLU A 178 7.18 -3.61 23.75
N ILE A 179 8.45 -3.62 23.34
CA ILE A 179 8.95 -4.45 22.25
C ILE A 179 9.64 -5.69 22.81
N LYS A 180 9.20 -6.86 22.38
CA LYS A 180 9.85 -8.14 22.69
C LYS A 180 10.94 -8.42 21.66
N ILE A 181 12.21 -8.42 22.10
CA ILE A 181 13.37 -8.66 21.25
C ILE A 181 13.96 -10.02 21.60
N GLY A 182 14.09 -10.88 20.58
CA GLY A 182 14.73 -12.19 20.72
C GLY A 182 13.94 -13.23 21.52
N ARG A 183 14.62 -14.31 21.92
CA ARG A 183 14.03 -15.36 22.75
C ARG A 183 13.75 -14.84 24.17
N ALA A 184 12.50 -14.66 24.49
CA ALA A 184 11.84 -14.65 25.81
C ALA A 184 12.45 -13.83 27.01
N SER A 185 13.66 -13.29 26.95
CA SER A 185 14.32 -12.72 28.13
C SER A 185 14.67 -11.23 28.08
N CYS A 186 14.54 -10.57 26.93
CA CYS A 186 14.80 -9.14 26.84
C CYS A 186 13.52 -8.40 26.45
N ARG A 187 13.05 -7.53 27.33
CA ARG A 187 11.99 -6.56 27.07
C ARG A 187 12.59 -5.17 27.12
N GLU A 188 12.39 -4.41 26.12
CA GLU A 188 12.79 -3.00 26.05
C GLU A 188 11.56 -2.14 25.78
N ARG A 189 11.50 -0.95 26.37
CA ARG A 189 10.47 0.05 26.11
C ARG A 189 10.99 1.08 25.14
N VAL A 190 10.20 1.41 24.15
CA VAL A 190 10.44 2.51 23.19
C VAL A 190 9.43 3.60 23.50
N PHE A 191 9.93 4.81 23.68
CA PHE A 191 9.15 6.01 23.99
C PHE A 191 9.02 6.87 22.74
#